data_b3887dbb391ca1e8918b8d726ff586e3
#
_entry.id   b3887dbb391ca1e8918b8d726ff586e3
#
_cell.length_a   1.000
_cell.length_b   1.000
_cell.length_c   1.000
_cell.angle_alpha   90.00
_cell.angle_beta   90.00
_cell.angle_gamma   90.00
#
_symmetry.space_group_name_H-M   'P 1'
#
loop_
_entity.id
_entity.type
_entity.pdbx_description
1 polymer ?
#
loop_
_entity_poly.entity_id
_entity_poly.type
_entity_poly.pdbx_seq_one_letter_code
_entity_poly.pdbx_strand_id
1 'polypeptide(L)'
;AIQRQSQRLTMKVSGRNAAFICVTTCSLIFVLLSSCENTDKEIQEMNSRGLCVEEIKNADINYTIGGKAKAKLLSPLMLRVQVNVPYVEFPNTLHVDFFNDTAGVDSRLDARYGKYLELESKVFLKDSVVVINVLGDTLY
;
A
#
# COMPACT_ATOMS: atom_id res chain seq x y z
N ALA A 1 -28.55 -46.88 -42.61
CA ALA A 1 -27.10 -47.05 -42.34
C ALA A 1 -26.35 -45.84 -42.91
N ILE A 2 -26.03 -44.86 -42.04
CA ILE A 2 -25.29 -43.65 -42.43
C ILE A 2 -23.90 -43.82 -41.84
N GLN A 3 -22.92 -44.12 -42.70
CA GLN A 3 -21.50 -44.12 -42.36
C GLN A 3 -20.99 -42.66 -42.29
N ARG A 4 -20.63 -42.22 -41.12
CA ARG A 4 -19.82 -41.00 -40.95
C ARG A 4 -18.37 -41.33 -41.30
N GLN A 5 -17.90 -40.88 -42.43
CA GLN A 5 -16.49 -40.81 -42.72
C GLN A 5 -15.86 -39.70 -41.91
N SER A 6 -15.10 -40.09 -40.90
CA SER A 6 -14.20 -39.19 -40.18
C SER A 6 -12.96 -38.98 -41.04
N GLN A 7 -12.92 -37.88 -41.76
CA GLN A 7 -11.72 -37.45 -42.51
C GLN A 7 -10.70 -36.94 -41.46
N ARG A 8 -9.72 -37.78 -41.15
CA ARG A 8 -8.51 -37.34 -40.48
C ARG A 8 -7.65 -36.58 -41.49
N LEU A 9 -7.65 -35.26 -41.36
CA LEU A 9 -6.68 -34.41 -42.03
C LEU A 9 -5.30 -34.64 -41.37
N THR A 10 -4.55 -35.60 -41.88
CA THR A 10 -3.13 -35.72 -41.55
C THR A 10 -2.37 -34.71 -42.39
N MET A 11 -2.09 -33.56 -41.86
CA MET A 11 -1.12 -32.64 -42.46
C MET A 11 0.26 -33.28 -42.39
N LYS A 12 0.73 -33.76 -43.55
CA LYS A 12 2.10 -34.24 -43.75
C LYS A 12 3.03 -33.02 -43.80
N VAL A 13 3.45 -32.52 -42.60
CA VAL A 13 4.43 -31.45 -42.53
C VAL A 13 5.76 -32.02 -42.98
N SER A 14 6.29 -31.52 -44.10
CA SER A 14 7.61 -31.87 -44.60
C SER A 14 8.65 -31.55 -43.53
N GLY A 15 9.55 -32.47 -43.20
CA GLY A 15 10.51 -32.35 -42.08
C GLY A 15 11.32 -31.05 -42.09
N ARG A 16 11.52 -30.44 -43.26
CA ARG A 16 12.17 -29.13 -43.40
C ARG A 16 11.34 -27.97 -42.84
N ASN A 17 10.02 -28.03 -43.06
CA ASN A 17 9.10 -26.98 -42.58
C ASN A 17 8.82 -27.15 -41.07
N ALA A 18 8.82 -28.36 -40.53
CA ALA A 18 8.70 -28.63 -39.11
C ALA A 18 9.88 -28.06 -38.30
N ALA A 19 11.11 -28.19 -38.85
CA ALA A 19 12.29 -27.62 -38.21
C ALA A 19 12.23 -26.08 -38.17
N PHE A 20 11.80 -25.42 -39.23
CA PHE A 20 11.64 -23.95 -39.27
C PHE A 20 10.55 -23.49 -38.30
N ILE A 21 9.43 -24.16 -38.20
CA ILE A 21 8.36 -23.82 -37.25
C ILE A 21 8.85 -24.01 -35.84
N CYS A 22 9.61 -25.06 -35.54
CA CYS A 22 10.14 -25.29 -34.20
C CYS A 22 11.17 -24.23 -33.78
N VAL A 23 12.04 -23.79 -34.69
CA VAL A 23 13.02 -22.73 -34.43
C VAL A 23 12.33 -21.38 -34.22
N THR A 24 11.31 -21.05 -35.03
CA THR A 24 10.58 -19.78 -34.89
C THR A 24 9.74 -19.72 -33.61
N THR A 25 9.10 -20.82 -33.20
CA THR A 25 8.36 -20.87 -31.92
C THR A 25 9.30 -20.84 -30.74
N CYS A 26 10.45 -21.49 -30.77
CA CYS A 26 11.45 -21.46 -29.72
C CYS A 26 12.07 -20.04 -29.57
N SER A 27 12.34 -19.35 -30.69
CA SER A 27 12.80 -17.95 -30.69
C SER A 27 11.77 -16.99 -30.11
N LEU A 28 10.49 -17.18 -30.42
CA LEU A 28 9.41 -16.34 -29.91
C LEU A 28 9.21 -16.53 -28.38
N ILE A 29 9.35 -17.78 -27.90
CA ILE A 29 9.29 -18.07 -26.45
C ILE A 29 10.47 -17.45 -25.72
N PHE A 30 11.66 -17.42 -26.31
CA PHE A 30 12.86 -16.83 -25.70
C PHE A 30 12.76 -15.31 -25.54
N VAL A 31 12.08 -14.62 -26.46
CA VAL A 31 11.82 -13.18 -26.39
C VAL A 31 10.80 -12.84 -25.29
N LEU A 32 9.84 -13.75 -25.03
CA LEU A 32 8.83 -13.53 -23.97
C LEU A 32 9.38 -13.77 -22.55
N LEU A 33 10.51 -14.45 -22.41
CA LEU A 33 11.18 -14.71 -21.11
C LEU A 33 12.14 -13.59 -20.71
N SER A 34 12.45 -12.62 -21.57
CA SER A 34 13.20 -11.41 -21.21
C SER A 34 12.28 -10.37 -20.55
N SER A 35 11.43 -10.79 -19.60
CA SER A 35 10.65 -9.91 -18.73
C SER A 35 11.56 -9.26 -17.73
N CYS A 36 11.50 -7.94 -17.66
CA CYS A 36 12.16 -7.01 -16.76
C CYS A 36 12.72 -7.65 -15.47
N GLU A 37 14.00 -7.88 -15.41
CA GLU A 37 14.73 -7.96 -14.15
C GLU A 37 14.99 -6.51 -13.70
N ASN A 38 14.26 -6.05 -12.68
CA ASN A 38 14.69 -4.89 -11.93
C ASN A 38 16.07 -5.23 -11.36
N THR A 39 17.06 -4.50 -11.78
CA THR A 39 18.45 -4.77 -11.39
C THR A 39 18.55 -4.64 -9.88
N ASP A 40 19.11 -5.65 -9.20
CA ASP A 40 19.38 -5.65 -7.75
C ASP A 40 20.13 -4.38 -7.27
N LYS A 41 20.81 -3.70 -8.18
CA LYS A 41 21.42 -2.38 -7.97
C LYS A 41 20.40 -1.27 -7.70
N GLU A 42 19.27 -1.23 -8.41
CA GLU A 42 18.22 -0.23 -8.18
C GLU A 42 17.55 -0.43 -6.82
N ILE A 43 17.36 -1.69 -6.43
CA ILE A 43 16.81 -2.05 -5.10
C ILE A 43 17.84 -1.71 -4.00
N GLN A 44 19.14 -1.97 -4.23
CA GLN A 44 20.20 -1.62 -3.29
C GLN A 44 20.44 -0.10 -3.21
N GLU A 45 20.32 0.63 -4.30
CA GLU A 45 20.42 2.10 -4.30
C GLU A 45 19.23 2.76 -3.61
N MET A 46 18.02 2.23 -3.72
CA MET A 46 16.88 2.67 -2.92
C MET A 46 17.06 2.36 -1.43
N ASN A 47 17.65 1.22 -1.09
CA ASN A 47 17.94 0.83 0.29
C ASN A 47 19.15 1.55 0.91
N SER A 48 20.09 2.02 0.08
CA SER A 48 21.29 2.74 0.52
C SER A 48 21.08 4.26 0.65
N ARG A 49 20.01 4.82 0.09
CA ARG A 49 19.57 6.19 0.36
C ARG A 49 18.89 6.21 1.73
N GLY A 50 19.71 6.18 2.80
CA GLY A 50 19.27 6.16 4.17
C GLY A 50 18.05 7.05 4.44
N LEU A 51 17.07 6.53 5.18
CA LEU A 51 15.78 7.10 5.55
C LEU A 51 14.80 7.19 4.36
N CYS A 52 14.06 6.12 4.09
CA CYS A 52 12.85 6.22 3.27
C CYS A 52 11.81 7.00 4.09
N VAL A 53 11.68 8.30 3.80
CA VAL A 53 10.64 9.16 4.35
C VAL A 53 9.60 9.39 3.28
N GLU A 54 8.40 8.92 3.52
CA GLU A 54 7.22 9.22 2.69
C GLU A 54 6.56 10.48 3.25
N GLU A 55 6.44 11.50 2.42
CA GLU A 55 5.74 12.75 2.76
C GLU A 55 4.32 12.73 2.20
N ILE A 56 3.33 12.87 3.06
CA ILE A 56 1.91 12.91 2.69
C ILE A 56 1.34 14.26 3.14
N LYS A 57 0.90 15.06 2.16
CA LYS A 57 0.27 16.36 2.39
C LYS A 57 -1.25 16.20 2.49
N ASN A 58 -1.85 16.96 3.40
CA ASN A 58 -3.29 16.93 3.66
C ASN A 58 -3.80 15.49 3.92
N ALA A 59 -3.15 14.81 4.86
CA ALA A 59 -3.53 13.47 5.26
C ALA A 59 -4.95 13.47 5.83
N ASP A 60 -5.80 12.58 5.30
CA ASP A 60 -7.15 12.26 5.77
C ASP A 60 -7.23 10.74 5.96
N ILE A 61 -7.14 10.30 7.22
CA ILE A 61 -7.03 8.90 7.58
C ILE A 61 -8.27 8.47 8.35
N ASN A 62 -9.00 7.50 7.80
CA ASN A 62 -10.15 6.92 8.46
C ASN A 62 -9.76 5.55 9.04
N TYR A 63 -9.84 5.42 10.35
CA TYR A 63 -9.61 4.16 11.06
C TYR A 63 -10.94 3.44 11.30
N THR A 64 -11.01 2.20 10.85
CA THR A 64 -12.24 1.38 10.94
C THR A 64 -11.95 0.03 11.58
N ILE A 65 -12.89 -0.46 12.39
CA ILE A 65 -12.87 -1.80 12.96
C ILE A 65 -14.20 -2.48 12.62
N GLY A 66 -14.15 -3.65 11.99
CA GLY A 66 -15.35 -4.39 11.62
C GLY A 66 -16.31 -3.60 10.73
N GLY A 67 -15.78 -2.74 9.84
CA GLY A 67 -16.57 -1.89 8.95
C GLY A 67 -17.18 -0.65 9.61
N LYS A 68 -16.93 -0.40 10.90
CA LYS A 68 -17.39 0.80 11.61
C LYS A 68 -16.25 1.78 11.75
N ALA A 69 -16.50 3.06 11.44
CA ALA A 69 -15.57 4.12 11.69
C ALA A 69 -15.33 4.27 13.20
N LYS A 70 -14.07 4.32 13.63
CA LYS A 70 -13.67 4.49 15.03
C LYS A 70 -12.91 5.79 15.26
N ALA A 71 -12.14 6.23 14.26
CA ALA A 71 -11.48 7.52 14.33
C ALA A 71 -11.25 8.07 12.91
N LYS A 72 -11.18 9.39 12.83
CA LYS A 72 -10.74 10.13 11.65
C LYS A 72 -9.64 11.09 12.06
N LEU A 73 -8.48 10.97 11.41
CA LEU A 73 -7.33 11.83 11.63
C LEU A 73 -7.11 12.74 10.43
N LEU A 74 -6.95 14.02 10.71
CA LEU A 74 -6.61 15.04 9.73
C LEU A 74 -5.28 15.70 10.11
N SER A 75 -4.38 15.84 9.15
CA SER A 75 -3.12 16.56 9.35
C SER A 75 -2.66 17.21 8.04
N PRO A 76 -2.17 18.44 8.07
CA PRO A 76 -1.59 19.10 6.89
C PRO A 76 -0.36 18.36 6.33
N LEU A 77 0.39 17.70 7.21
CA LEU A 77 1.61 16.98 6.85
C LEU A 77 1.77 15.73 7.72
N MET A 78 2.00 14.60 7.07
CA MET A 78 2.36 13.34 7.70
C MET A 78 3.65 12.83 7.08
N LEU A 79 4.59 12.44 7.90
CA LEU A 79 5.86 11.83 7.51
C LEU A 79 5.86 10.38 7.99
N ARG A 80 5.99 9.44 7.08
CA ARG A 80 6.20 8.04 7.41
C ARG A 80 7.66 7.69 7.23
N VAL A 81 8.32 7.39 8.32
CA VAL A 81 9.76 7.11 8.36
C VAL A 81 9.97 5.61 8.47
N GLN A 82 10.51 5.02 7.42
CA GLN A 82 10.80 3.59 7.33
C GLN A 82 12.27 3.35 7.65
N VAL A 83 12.53 3.11 8.92
CA VAL A 83 13.84 2.75 9.48
C VAL A 83 13.70 1.45 10.27
N ASN A 84 14.77 0.99 10.93
CA ASN A 84 14.73 -0.22 11.76
C ASN A 84 13.58 -0.21 12.80
N VAL A 85 13.24 0.98 13.32
CA VAL A 85 12.06 1.21 14.16
C VAL A 85 11.16 2.22 13.43
N PRO A 86 10.19 1.73 12.62
CA PRO A 86 9.34 2.61 11.82
C PRO A 86 8.42 3.46 12.70
N TYR A 87 8.19 4.68 12.26
CA TYR A 87 7.27 5.60 12.93
C TYR A 87 6.58 6.53 11.95
N VAL A 88 5.44 7.04 12.38
CA VAL A 88 4.71 8.09 11.69
C VAL A 88 4.80 9.37 12.51
N GLU A 89 5.07 10.49 11.88
CA GLU A 89 5.21 11.80 12.51
C GLU A 89 4.26 12.81 11.88
N PHE A 90 3.65 13.63 12.71
CA PHE A 90 2.77 14.73 12.34
C PHE A 90 3.43 16.03 12.85
N PRO A 91 4.33 16.65 12.08
CA PRO A 91 5.13 17.78 12.53
C PRO A 91 4.34 19.10 12.61
N ASN A 92 3.23 19.15 11.86
CA ASN A 92 2.42 20.36 11.79
C ASN A 92 1.09 20.14 12.42
N THR A 93 0.41 20.28 13.18
CA THR A 93 -0.90 20.00 13.74
C THR A 93 -1.50 18.65 13.33
N LEU A 94 -2.23 18.05 14.22
CA LEU A 94 -3.14 16.96 13.95
C LEU A 94 -4.46 17.17 14.67
N HIS A 95 -5.53 16.74 14.04
CA HIS A 95 -6.87 16.70 14.57
C HIS A 95 -7.41 15.29 14.46
N VAL A 96 -8.02 14.76 15.53
CA VAL A 96 -8.61 13.43 15.55
C VAL A 96 -10.02 13.49 16.10
N ASP A 97 -11.00 13.05 15.32
CA ASP A 97 -12.34 12.75 15.79
C ASP A 97 -12.44 11.26 16.11
N PHE A 98 -12.85 10.94 17.33
CA PHE A 98 -13.19 9.56 17.72
C PHE A 98 -14.70 9.37 17.65
N PHE A 99 -15.11 8.20 17.15
CA PHE A 99 -16.52 7.90 16.92
C PHE A 99 -17.01 6.79 17.85
N ASN A 100 -18.23 6.95 18.33
CA ASN A 100 -18.97 5.92 19.07
C ASN A 100 -19.54 4.85 18.11
N ASP A 101 -20.22 3.85 18.65
CA ASP A 101 -20.78 2.76 17.87
C ASP A 101 -21.93 3.16 16.94
N THR A 102 -22.51 4.35 17.14
CA THR A 102 -23.57 4.93 16.29
C THR A 102 -23.01 5.92 15.25
N ALA A 103 -21.69 5.96 15.07
CA ALA A 103 -20.97 6.88 14.18
C ALA A 103 -21.10 8.37 14.55
N GLY A 104 -21.54 8.67 15.76
CA GLY A 104 -21.48 10.03 16.32
C GLY A 104 -20.08 10.32 16.86
N VAL A 105 -19.65 11.58 16.82
CA VAL A 105 -18.38 12.01 17.45
C VAL A 105 -18.51 11.85 18.97
N ASP A 106 -17.62 11.09 19.57
CA ASP A 106 -17.55 10.83 21.01
C ASP A 106 -16.56 11.78 21.70
N SER A 107 -15.40 11.96 21.09
CA SER A 107 -14.36 12.86 21.57
C SER A 107 -13.52 13.41 20.43
N ARG A 108 -12.83 14.51 20.71
CA ARG A 108 -11.90 15.16 19.77
C ARG A 108 -10.55 15.37 20.42
N LEU A 109 -9.52 15.25 19.65
CA LEU A 109 -8.14 15.49 20.06
C LEU A 109 -7.49 16.45 19.08
N ASP A 110 -6.89 17.49 19.61
CA ASP A 110 -6.07 18.44 18.87
C ASP A 110 -4.67 18.49 19.47
N ALA A 111 -3.64 18.53 18.62
CA ALA A 111 -2.26 18.74 19.05
C ALA A 111 -1.46 19.43 17.96
N ARG A 112 -0.37 20.12 18.31
CA ARG A 112 0.53 20.70 17.33
C ARG A 112 1.54 19.73 16.78
N TYR A 113 1.85 18.69 17.54
CA TYR A 113 2.81 17.65 17.15
C TYR A 113 2.33 16.30 17.63
N GLY A 114 2.49 15.28 16.78
CA GLY A 114 2.24 13.89 17.11
C GLY A 114 3.28 12.96 16.51
N LYS A 115 3.56 11.87 17.22
CA LYS A 115 4.42 10.78 16.75
C LYS A 115 3.82 9.44 17.16
N TYR A 116 3.67 8.55 16.21
CA TYR A 116 3.16 7.20 16.43
C TYR A 116 4.28 6.18 16.18
N LEU A 117 4.61 5.40 17.19
CA LEU A 117 5.55 4.28 17.11
C LEU A 117 4.76 3.02 16.76
N GLU A 118 4.87 2.55 15.52
CA GLU A 118 4.08 1.42 15.00
C GLU A 118 4.32 0.13 15.78
N LEU A 119 5.58 -0.22 16.06
CA LEU A 119 5.93 -1.48 16.75
C LEU A 119 5.49 -1.52 18.22
N GLU A 120 5.44 -0.37 18.88
CA GLU A 120 5.08 -0.27 20.31
C GLU A 120 3.61 0.09 20.50
N SER A 121 2.88 0.42 19.42
CA SER A 121 1.52 0.95 19.46
C SER A 121 1.37 2.14 20.42
N LYS A 122 2.41 3.01 20.47
CA LYS A 122 2.46 4.18 21.33
C LYS A 122 2.33 5.46 20.53
N VAL A 123 1.55 6.39 21.06
CA VAL A 123 1.40 7.75 20.53
C VAL A 123 2.02 8.73 21.53
N PHE A 124 2.84 9.63 20.99
CA PHE A 124 3.36 10.77 21.71
C PHE A 124 2.74 12.04 21.11
N LEU A 125 2.16 12.85 21.96
CA LEU A 125 1.58 14.13 21.59
C LEU A 125 2.27 15.22 22.40
N LYS A 126 2.48 16.36 21.79
CA LYS A 126 3.04 17.51 22.50
C LYS A 126 2.59 18.82 21.85
N ASP A 127 2.74 19.89 22.61
CA ASP A 127 2.44 21.26 22.24
C ASP A 127 0.93 21.47 21.97
N SER A 128 0.28 22.11 22.92
CA SER A 128 -1.15 22.44 22.91
C SER A 128 -2.03 21.19 22.68
N VAL A 129 -1.79 20.14 23.44
CA VAL A 129 -2.65 18.94 23.40
C VAL A 129 -3.94 19.25 24.13
N VAL A 130 -5.06 19.08 23.44
CA VAL A 130 -6.40 19.30 23.98
C VAL A 130 -7.27 18.10 23.62
N VAL A 131 -7.91 17.51 24.60
CA VAL A 131 -8.91 16.45 24.40
C VAL A 131 -10.24 16.91 24.97
N ILE A 132 -11.27 16.87 24.14
CA ILE A 132 -12.63 17.30 24.53
C ILE A 132 -13.58 16.11 24.27
N ASN A 133 -14.35 15.74 25.28
CA ASN A 133 -15.41 14.76 25.10
C ASN A 133 -16.75 15.45 24.75
N VAL A 134 -17.77 14.66 24.36
CA VAL A 134 -19.11 15.19 24.01
C VAL A 134 -19.82 15.85 25.19
N LEU A 135 -19.41 15.59 26.43
CA LEU A 135 -19.96 16.23 27.64
C LEU A 135 -19.34 17.59 27.91
N GLY A 136 -18.30 17.96 27.14
CA GLY A 136 -17.59 19.24 27.30
C GLY A 136 -16.44 19.19 28.30
N ASP A 137 -16.13 18.01 28.86
CA ASP A 137 -14.94 17.87 29.70
C ASP A 137 -13.69 18.00 28.83
N THR A 138 -12.74 18.80 29.30
CA THR A 138 -11.51 19.11 28.57
C THR A 138 -10.30 18.71 29.37
N LEU A 139 -9.35 18.01 28.74
CA LEU A 139 -8.01 17.73 29.26
C LEU A 139 -6.98 18.53 28.47
N TYR A 140 -6.01 19.11 29.18
CA TYR A 140 -4.90 19.87 28.61
C TYR A 140 -3.57 19.19 28.88
#